data_d115a486bea99efe1ddf973e30c7a1db
#
_entry.id   d115a486bea99efe1ddf973e30c7a1db
#
_cell.length_a   1.000
_cell.length_b   1.000
_cell.length_c   1.000
_cell.angle_alpha   90.00
_cell.angle_beta   90.00
_cell.angle_gamma   90.00
#
_symmetry.space_group_name_H-M   'P 1'
#
loop_
_entity.id
_entity.type
_entity.pdbx_description
1 polymer ?
#
loop_
_entity_poly.entity_id
_entity_poly.type
_entity_poly.pdbx_seq_one_letter_code
_entity_poly.pdbx_strand_id
1 'polypeptide(L)'
;MPISRILVADDEESMRWVLSKALKGKGISVDLAKDGDEALDMITRGSYDLAILDIKMPGLSGLDLLEKARELRNDLLFVIMTAEASMKNAVEAMKRGAYDYITKPFDLDVIDAISEKIENAREMTSQVPLLKEALKARY
;
A
#
# COMPACT_ATOMS: atom_id res chain seq x y z
N MET A 1 15.95 -0.88 1.03
CA MET A 1 15.75 0.21 0.06
C MET A 1 14.62 1.13 0.51
N PRO A 2 14.81 2.43 0.48
CA PRO A 2 13.76 3.34 0.88
C PRO A 2 12.58 3.32 -0.09
N ILE A 3 11.41 3.65 0.42
CA ILE A 3 10.22 3.82 -0.41
C ILE A 3 10.36 5.15 -1.16
N SER A 4 10.24 5.11 -2.48
CA SER A 4 10.41 6.30 -3.32
C SER A 4 9.15 6.71 -4.07
N ARG A 5 8.24 5.79 -4.38
CA ARG A 5 7.01 6.09 -5.11
C ARG A 5 5.81 5.38 -4.50
N ILE A 6 4.77 6.17 -4.21
CA ILE A 6 3.51 5.67 -3.64
C ILE A 6 2.35 6.12 -4.51
N LEU A 7 1.41 5.20 -4.75
CA LEU A 7 0.12 5.52 -5.36
C LEU A 7 -0.91 5.64 -4.24
N VAL A 8 -1.69 6.71 -4.25
CA VAL A 8 -2.83 6.89 -3.34
C VAL A 8 -4.11 6.90 -4.16
N ALA A 9 -5.02 5.99 -3.87
CA ALA A 9 -6.33 5.93 -4.51
C ALA A 9 -7.42 6.21 -3.49
N ASP A 10 -8.13 7.31 -3.66
CA ASP A 10 -9.22 7.75 -2.79
C ASP A 10 -10.12 8.67 -3.59
N ASP A 11 -11.43 8.54 -3.45
CA ASP A 11 -12.38 9.39 -4.16
C ASP A 11 -12.55 10.78 -3.52
N GLU A 12 -12.07 10.97 -2.29
CA GLU A 12 -12.11 12.25 -1.60
C GLU A 12 -10.88 13.11 -1.95
N GLU A 13 -11.11 14.25 -2.57
CA GLU A 13 -10.04 15.17 -2.94
C GLU A 13 -9.21 15.63 -1.74
N SER A 14 -9.88 15.94 -0.63
CA SER A 14 -9.20 16.37 0.59
C SER A 14 -8.22 15.32 1.12
N MET A 15 -8.59 14.05 1.09
CA MET A 15 -7.72 12.96 1.55
C MET A 15 -6.51 12.81 0.62
N ARG A 16 -6.75 12.85 -0.69
CA ARG A 16 -5.64 12.82 -1.66
C ARG A 16 -4.65 13.95 -1.42
N TRP A 17 -5.17 15.15 -1.17
CA TRP A 17 -4.33 16.33 -0.92
C TRP A 17 -3.48 16.18 0.35
N VAL A 18 -4.11 15.76 1.45
CA VAL A 18 -3.43 15.59 2.74
C VAL A 18 -2.31 14.56 2.63
N LEU A 19 -2.60 13.40 2.08
CA LEU A 19 -1.60 12.34 1.93
C LEU A 19 -0.49 12.73 0.96
N SER A 20 -0.85 13.40 -0.13
CA SER A 20 0.13 13.88 -1.10
C SER A 20 1.12 14.84 -0.45
N LYS A 21 0.64 15.81 0.30
CA LYS A 21 1.51 16.78 0.98
C LYS A 21 2.42 16.13 2.02
N ALA A 22 1.86 15.24 2.83
CA ALA A 22 2.63 14.58 3.87
C ALA A 22 3.75 13.72 3.29
N LEU A 23 3.46 12.94 2.25
CA LEU A 23 4.43 12.05 1.64
C LEU A 23 5.47 12.80 0.81
N LYS A 24 5.06 13.82 0.08
CA LYS A 24 6.01 14.67 -0.68
C LYS A 24 6.97 15.40 0.25
N GLY A 25 6.50 15.79 1.43
CA GLY A 25 7.36 16.41 2.45
C GLY A 25 8.49 15.51 2.92
N LYS A 26 8.38 14.20 2.71
CA LYS A 26 9.40 13.21 3.04
C LYS A 26 10.28 12.82 1.85
N GLY A 27 10.12 13.48 0.72
CA GLY A 27 10.88 13.19 -0.49
C GLY A 27 10.33 12.02 -1.29
N ILE A 28 9.09 11.59 -1.03
CA ILE A 28 8.44 10.50 -1.74
C ILE A 28 7.64 11.06 -2.93
N SER A 29 7.77 10.44 -4.09
CA SER A 29 6.93 10.74 -5.25
C SER A 29 5.55 10.12 -5.05
N VAL A 30 4.50 10.91 -5.24
CA VAL A 30 3.13 10.47 -5.03
C VAL A 30 2.31 10.68 -6.29
N ASP A 31 1.65 9.63 -6.75
CA ASP A 31 0.65 9.72 -7.80
C ASP A 31 -0.72 9.50 -7.15
N LEU A 32 -1.72 10.20 -7.66
CA LEU A 32 -3.06 10.19 -7.08
C LEU A 32 -4.07 9.66 -8.09
N ALA A 33 -4.93 8.75 -7.63
CA ALA A 33 -6.04 8.23 -8.40
C ALA A 33 -7.34 8.55 -7.67
N LYS A 34 -8.36 8.94 -8.41
CA LYS A 34 -9.65 9.33 -7.85
C LYS A 34 -10.65 8.18 -7.79
N ASP A 35 -10.37 7.08 -8.48
CA ASP A 35 -11.22 5.89 -8.48
C ASP A 35 -10.38 4.64 -8.76
N GLY A 36 -11.02 3.49 -8.62
CA GLY A 36 -10.33 2.21 -8.78
C GLY A 36 -9.86 1.93 -10.20
N ASP A 37 -10.60 2.37 -11.20
CA ASP A 37 -10.22 2.14 -12.60
C ASP A 37 -8.98 2.94 -12.97
N GLU A 38 -8.92 4.20 -12.55
CA GLU A 38 -7.74 5.04 -12.74
C GLU A 38 -6.53 4.45 -12.01
N ALA A 39 -6.73 4.01 -10.77
CA ALA A 39 -5.67 3.38 -9.99
C ALA A 39 -5.12 2.13 -10.67
N LEU A 40 -5.99 1.27 -11.17
CA LEU A 40 -5.57 0.05 -11.87
C LEU A 40 -4.76 0.37 -13.12
N ASP A 41 -5.18 1.36 -13.89
CA ASP A 41 -4.46 1.83 -15.07
C ASP A 41 -3.05 2.33 -14.69
N MET A 42 -2.96 3.12 -13.64
CA MET A 42 -1.68 3.66 -13.16
C MET A 42 -0.77 2.54 -12.65
N ILE A 43 -1.30 1.56 -11.93
CA ILE A 43 -0.53 0.42 -11.44
C ILE A 43 0.01 -0.41 -12.62
N THR A 44 -0.79 -0.57 -13.65
CA THR A 44 -0.39 -1.31 -14.85
C THR A 44 0.77 -0.64 -15.59
N ARG A 45 0.75 0.69 -15.66
CA ARG A 45 1.73 1.47 -16.42
C ARG A 45 2.96 1.86 -15.62
N GLY A 46 2.81 2.08 -14.31
CA GLY A 46 3.85 2.63 -13.46
C GLY A 46 4.53 1.60 -12.58
N SER A 47 5.54 2.06 -11.87
CA SER A 47 6.24 1.29 -10.86
C SER A 47 6.08 1.99 -9.52
N TYR A 48 5.49 1.30 -8.56
CA TYR A 48 5.26 1.83 -7.21
C TYR A 48 5.81 0.88 -6.16
N ASP A 49 6.24 1.43 -5.04
CA ASP A 49 6.68 0.65 -3.89
C ASP A 49 5.51 0.26 -3.00
N LEU A 50 4.51 1.13 -2.96
CA LEU A 50 3.35 0.99 -2.09
C LEU A 50 2.14 1.62 -2.77
N ALA A 51 0.98 0.99 -2.63
CA ALA A 51 -0.30 1.56 -3.01
C ALA A 51 -1.20 1.63 -1.79
N ILE A 52 -1.73 2.81 -1.51
CA ILE A 52 -2.69 3.05 -0.44
C ILE A 52 -4.06 3.21 -1.08
N LEU A 53 -4.97 2.30 -0.79
CA LEU A 53 -6.24 2.17 -1.49
C LEU A 53 -7.42 2.31 -0.53
N ASP A 54 -8.34 3.22 -0.84
CA ASP A 54 -9.61 3.30 -0.15
C ASP A 54 -10.52 2.15 -0.60
N ILE A 55 -11.27 1.55 0.31
CA ILE A 55 -12.22 0.49 -0.02
C ILE A 55 -13.37 1.03 -0.87
N LYS A 56 -13.95 2.16 -0.46
CA LYS A 56 -15.11 2.72 -1.14
C LYS A 56 -14.72 3.74 -2.18
N MET A 57 -14.76 3.32 -3.42
CA MET A 57 -14.52 4.18 -4.57
C MET A 57 -15.55 3.87 -5.65
N PRO A 58 -15.91 4.85 -6.50
CA PRO A 58 -16.75 4.59 -7.66
C PRO A 58 -16.08 3.57 -8.59
N GLY A 59 -16.88 2.73 -9.23
CA GLY A 59 -16.38 1.71 -10.12
C GLY A 59 -15.77 0.55 -9.34
N LEU A 60 -14.50 0.28 -9.58
CA LEU A 60 -13.78 -0.81 -8.92
C LEU A 60 -13.51 -0.47 -7.46
N SER A 61 -13.98 -1.31 -6.53
CA SER A 61 -13.71 -1.12 -5.11
C SER A 61 -12.23 -1.33 -4.78
N GLY A 62 -11.79 -0.81 -3.63
CA GLY A 62 -10.42 -1.00 -3.19
C GLY A 62 -10.03 -2.46 -3.00
N LEU A 63 -10.95 -3.30 -2.53
CA LEU A 63 -10.70 -4.74 -2.36
C LEU A 63 -10.57 -5.47 -3.70
N ASP A 64 -11.44 -5.17 -4.65
CA ASP A 64 -11.36 -5.75 -5.98
C ASP A 64 -10.12 -5.26 -6.74
N LEU A 65 -9.80 -3.98 -6.57
CA LEU A 65 -8.57 -3.41 -7.11
C LEU A 65 -7.33 -4.11 -6.56
N LEU A 66 -7.29 -4.33 -5.25
CA LEU A 66 -6.19 -5.04 -4.60
C LEU A 66 -5.96 -6.42 -5.24
N GLU A 67 -7.02 -7.19 -5.40
CA GLU A 67 -6.94 -8.53 -5.95
C GLU A 67 -6.42 -8.53 -7.40
N LYS A 68 -6.97 -7.65 -8.23
CA LYS A 68 -6.53 -7.51 -9.63
C LYS A 68 -5.10 -6.99 -9.75
N ALA A 69 -4.76 -6.00 -8.95
CA ALA A 69 -3.43 -5.39 -8.99
C ALA A 69 -2.33 -6.35 -8.52
N ARG A 70 -2.62 -7.21 -7.55
CA ARG A 70 -1.67 -8.21 -7.09
C ARG A 70 -1.33 -9.24 -8.16
N GLU A 71 -2.29 -9.59 -8.99
CA GLU A 71 -2.04 -10.48 -10.13
C GLU A 71 -1.09 -9.85 -11.15
N LEU A 72 -1.17 -8.53 -11.32
CA LEU A 72 -0.34 -7.78 -12.26
C LEU A 72 1.03 -7.41 -11.70
N ARG A 73 1.10 -7.12 -10.41
CA ARG A 73 2.29 -6.61 -9.71
C ARG A 73 2.46 -7.29 -8.36
N ASN A 74 3.14 -8.42 -8.32
CA ASN A 74 3.37 -9.16 -7.08
C ASN A 74 4.46 -8.54 -6.19
N ASP A 75 5.23 -7.60 -6.71
CA ASP A 75 6.27 -6.87 -5.98
C ASP A 75 5.76 -5.62 -5.29
N LEU A 76 4.55 -5.17 -5.64
CA LEU A 76 3.92 -3.99 -5.06
C LEU A 76 3.17 -4.37 -3.78
N LEU A 77 3.37 -3.60 -2.72
CA LEU A 77 2.66 -3.77 -1.46
C LEU A 77 1.43 -2.88 -1.41
N PHE A 78 0.37 -3.37 -0.75
CA PHE A 78 -0.91 -2.69 -0.70
C PHE A 78 -1.35 -2.47 0.73
N VAL A 79 -1.76 -1.24 1.04
CA VAL A 79 -2.39 -0.88 2.31
C VAL A 79 -3.82 -0.44 2.00
N ILE A 80 -4.77 -1.04 2.68
CA ILE A 80 -6.19 -0.69 2.55
C ILE A 80 -6.54 0.34 3.62
N MET A 81 -7.24 1.41 3.24
CA MET A 81 -7.79 2.37 4.19
C MET A 81 -9.30 2.47 4.03
N THR A 82 -10.01 2.69 5.12
CA THR A 82 -11.46 2.77 5.12
C THR A 82 -11.99 3.62 6.25
N ALA A 83 -13.10 4.33 5.99
CA ALA A 83 -13.87 5.01 7.02
C ALA A 83 -14.74 4.04 7.82
N GLU A 84 -15.01 2.86 7.27
CA GLU A 84 -15.81 1.85 7.96
C GLU A 84 -14.92 0.77 8.56
N ALA A 85 -14.63 0.92 9.84
CA ALA A 85 -13.89 -0.10 10.58
C ALA A 85 -14.80 -1.28 10.86
N SER A 86 -14.61 -2.38 10.15
CA SER A 86 -15.28 -3.64 10.45
C SER A 86 -14.28 -4.77 10.41
N MET A 87 -14.46 -5.73 11.31
CA MET A 87 -13.63 -6.94 11.33
C MET A 87 -13.74 -7.69 10.01
N LYS A 88 -14.93 -7.72 9.42
CA LYS A 88 -15.19 -8.39 8.14
C LYS A 88 -14.35 -7.79 7.02
N ASN A 89 -14.31 -6.47 6.90
CA ASN A 89 -13.51 -5.79 5.87
C ASN A 89 -12.02 -5.99 6.09
N ALA A 90 -11.57 -5.95 7.34
CA ALA A 90 -10.16 -6.16 7.68
C ALA A 90 -9.72 -7.57 7.31
N VAL A 91 -10.51 -8.58 7.68
CA VAL A 91 -10.22 -9.97 7.35
C VAL A 91 -10.21 -10.18 5.85
N GLU A 92 -11.16 -9.61 5.14
CA GLU A 92 -11.24 -9.73 3.68
C GLU A 92 -10.03 -9.09 3.00
N ALA A 93 -9.61 -7.90 3.46
CA ALA A 93 -8.42 -7.24 2.93
C ALA A 93 -7.17 -8.10 3.10
N MET A 94 -6.98 -8.65 4.28
CA MET A 94 -5.81 -9.49 4.55
C MET A 94 -5.84 -10.80 3.76
N LYS A 95 -7.02 -11.40 3.59
CA LYS A 95 -7.19 -12.59 2.75
C LYS A 95 -6.85 -12.34 1.29
N ARG A 96 -7.19 -11.15 0.78
CA ARG A 96 -6.88 -10.77 -0.60
C ARG A 96 -5.45 -10.30 -0.77
N GLY A 97 -4.70 -10.19 0.32
CA GLY A 97 -3.26 -9.97 0.30
C GLY A 97 -2.81 -8.56 0.61
N ALA A 98 -3.61 -7.78 1.33
CA ALA A 98 -3.16 -6.49 1.83
C ALA A 98 -1.99 -6.67 2.78
N TYR A 99 -1.03 -5.77 2.71
CA TYR A 99 0.08 -5.73 3.65
C TYR A 99 -0.39 -5.22 5.02
N ASP A 100 -1.27 -4.24 5.01
CA ASP A 100 -1.84 -3.68 6.23
C ASP A 100 -3.21 -3.06 5.95
N TYR A 101 -3.90 -2.69 7.00
CA TYR A 101 -5.24 -2.15 6.98
C TYR A 101 -5.33 -1.02 8.00
N ILE A 102 -5.77 0.15 7.56
CA ILE A 102 -5.90 1.32 8.43
C ILE A 102 -7.31 1.90 8.35
N THR A 103 -7.77 2.49 9.45
CA THR A 103 -9.09 3.10 9.54
C THR A 103 -9.00 4.62 9.54
N LYS A 104 -9.89 5.27 8.79
CA LYS A 104 -10.04 6.71 8.81
C LYS A 104 -10.93 7.13 9.99
N PRO A 105 -10.68 8.27 10.64
CA PRO A 105 -9.49 9.10 10.47
C PRO A 105 -8.28 8.46 11.11
N PHE A 106 -7.12 8.65 10.52
CA PHE A 106 -5.86 8.14 11.07
C PHE A 106 -4.84 9.27 11.19
N ASP A 107 -3.90 9.08 12.11
CA ASP A 107 -2.77 9.95 12.27
C ASP A 107 -1.74 9.62 11.16
N LEU A 108 -1.09 10.64 10.62
CA LEU A 108 -0.04 10.44 9.61
C LEU A 108 1.13 9.60 10.14
N ASP A 109 1.31 9.54 11.45
CA ASP A 109 2.31 8.67 12.08
C ASP A 109 2.07 7.20 11.75
N VAL A 110 0.83 6.80 11.48
CA VAL A 110 0.48 5.43 11.07
C VAL A 110 1.13 5.11 9.71
N ILE A 111 1.06 6.05 8.78
CA ILE A 111 1.69 5.88 7.46
C ILE A 111 3.21 5.81 7.61
N ASP A 112 3.78 6.63 8.47
CA ASP A 112 5.22 6.62 8.74
C ASP A 112 5.66 5.27 9.31
N ALA A 113 4.90 4.74 10.26
CA ALA A 113 5.19 3.44 10.88
C ALA A 113 5.14 2.30 9.85
N ILE A 114 4.15 2.32 8.97
CA ILE A 114 4.03 1.31 7.90
C ILE A 114 5.19 1.42 6.92
N SER A 115 5.54 2.63 6.49
CA SER A 115 6.65 2.88 5.58
C SER A 115 7.97 2.40 6.18
N GLU A 116 8.21 2.70 7.44
CA GLU A 116 9.41 2.27 8.15
C GLU A 116 9.49 0.75 8.27
N LYS A 117 8.37 0.11 8.58
CA LYS A 117 8.27 -1.36 8.66
C LYS A 117 8.61 -2.02 7.32
N ILE A 118 8.12 -1.45 6.21
CA ILE A 118 8.41 -1.96 4.86
C ILE A 118 9.89 -1.77 4.53
N GLU A 119 10.44 -0.61 4.82
CA GLU A 119 11.85 -0.30 4.57
C GLU A 119 12.77 -1.23 5.35
N ASN A 120 12.47 -1.48 6.62
CA ASN A 120 13.22 -2.41 7.46
C ASN A 120 13.16 -3.84 6.92
N ALA A 121 11.99 -4.29 6.48
CA ALA A 121 11.83 -5.60 5.88
C ALA A 121 12.64 -5.74 4.59
N ARG A 122 12.69 -4.69 3.78
CA ARG A 122 13.47 -4.65 2.54
C ARG A 122 14.98 -4.70 2.82
N GLU A 123 15.45 -4.00 3.84
CA GLU A 123 16.85 -4.06 4.24
C GLU A 123 17.24 -5.47 4.68
N MET A 124 16.42 -6.10 5.50
CA MET A 124 16.63 -7.49 5.90
C MET A 124 16.65 -8.42 4.70
N THR A 125 15.78 -8.18 3.72
CA THR A 125 15.73 -8.98 2.50
C THR A 125 16.98 -8.78 1.63
N SER A 126 17.54 -7.58 1.57
CA SER A 126 18.75 -7.31 0.80
C SER A 126 20.01 -7.94 1.42
N GLN A 127 20.01 -8.20 2.72
CA GLN A 127 21.10 -8.88 3.43
C GLN A 127 20.95 -10.39 3.45
N VAL A 128 19.92 -10.89 2.87
CA VAL A 128 19.29 -12.18 3.11
C VAL A 128 19.89 -13.39 2.39
N PRO A 129 20.73 -13.32 1.36
CA PRO A 129 21.28 -14.58 0.84
C PRO A 129 22.02 -15.39 1.90
N LEU A 130 22.81 -14.73 2.74
CA LEU A 130 23.55 -15.42 3.82
C LEU A 130 22.63 -15.87 4.96
N LEU A 131 21.67 -15.02 5.34
CA LEU A 131 20.74 -15.36 6.40
C LEU A 131 19.78 -16.48 6.02
N LYS A 132 19.30 -16.50 4.79
CA LYS A 132 18.41 -17.57 4.32
C LYS A 132 19.13 -18.92 4.30
N GLU A 133 20.36 -18.95 3.85
CA GLU A 133 21.15 -20.20 3.86
C GLU A 133 21.44 -20.66 5.28
N ALA A 134 21.79 -19.73 6.17
CA ALA A 134 22.02 -20.06 7.57
C ALA A 134 20.76 -20.61 8.25
N LEU A 135 19.60 -20.03 7.96
CA LEU A 135 18.31 -20.50 8.48
C LEU A 135 17.91 -21.85 7.90
N LYS A 136 18.13 -22.06 6.60
CA LYS A 136 17.85 -23.35 5.97
C LYS A 136 18.72 -24.47 6.52
N ALA A 137 19.96 -24.19 6.87
CA ALA A 137 20.87 -25.17 7.46
C ALA A 137 20.45 -25.57 8.87
N ARG A 138 19.66 -24.76 9.57
CA ARG A 138 19.13 -25.04 10.92
C ARG A 138 17.80 -25.79 10.91
N TYR A 139 17.06 -25.65 9.87
CA TYR A 139 15.73 -26.22 9.74
C TYR A 139 15.65 -27.08 8.48
#